data_10cc3172410b9160e0df7df3152b9ed1
#
_entry.id   10cc3172410b9160e0df7df3152b9ed1
#
_cell.length_a   1.000
_cell.length_b   1.000
_cell.length_c   1.000
_cell.angle_alpha   90.00
_cell.angle_beta   90.00
_cell.angle_gamma   90.00
#
_symmetry.space_group_name_H-M   'P 1'
#
loop_
_entity.id
_entity.type
_entity.pdbx_description
1 polymer ?
#
loop_
_entity_poly.entity_id
_entity_poly.type
_entity_poly.pdbx_seq_one_letter_code
_entity_poly.pdbx_strand_id
1 'polypeptide(L)'
;MLFLLKKTSFVPVAVCVACAFLVLLPQAVLGQDHFPVLAYKADNPPPTPSLEQLPLMNKITHHGITWTFSAPVRVGRFVNGDYYVVGEATVIDIQPLPTPSNGRHGSMMNIKPNIQRSGFDSRIESGRYDANLRLYPPIKLTPGNKLISSRSVEGSYLPCVMRPYDTSVSPVASISILASVDAPQPPDAFRPSYAQGSTKIYFSRHLRRHLLPTLSPVKNVPPLSEFEGYLKRPWVDSVFFSFDVPSEYMASYGRENAYLMSFCGLLLSLDFPEEQKEPLLVYLTQYGIDLFGLVESGHPGWQAHGGHGSGRKFPIVFSGVMLNDEPMKSVQADFGEDMQTIWVSETLPEGMYTKSWHTKPETVVYAGHVGINGESVKPGWGPYEHLAPSAWKSTLGESYRRCCTSVSWVGEALAARLIPGMKEVWNHPQFFAYADRWMFSPDEPQDLEAIRIATGMTIDSDFFPGTVMENP
;
A
#
# COMPACT_ATOMS: atom_id res chain seq x y z
N MET A 1 -55.37 -47.02 31.83
CA MET A 1 -54.93 -48.08 32.80
C MET A 1 -53.54 -47.62 33.23
N LEU A 2 -53.51 -46.77 34.15
CA LEU A 2 -53.20 -46.74 35.57
C LEU A 2 -52.02 -47.67 35.96
N PHE A 3 -50.96 -47.07 36.50
CA PHE A 3 -50.24 -47.30 37.75
C PHE A 3 -48.81 -46.69 37.65
N LEU A 4 -48.51 -45.60 38.29
CA LEU A 4 -48.09 -45.35 39.68
C LEU A 4 -46.60 -45.59 39.96
N LEU A 5 -45.88 -44.45 40.12
CA LEU A 5 -44.88 -44.09 41.14
C LEU A 5 -43.91 -45.15 41.74
N LYS A 6 -42.62 -44.85 41.67
CA LYS A 6 -41.79 -44.76 42.90
C LYS A 6 -40.59 -43.83 42.73
N LYS A 7 -40.48 -42.86 43.66
CA LYS A 7 -39.29 -42.01 43.91
C LYS A 7 -38.19 -42.89 44.54
N THR A 8 -36.96 -42.74 44.08
CA THR A 8 -35.80 -42.96 44.95
C THR A 8 -34.74 -41.91 44.60
N SER A 9 -34.37 -41.19 45.65
CA SER A 9 -33.28 -40.22 45.66
C SER A 9 -31.94 -40.90 45.45
N PHE A 10 -31.11 -40.36 44.58
CA PHE A 10 -29.66 -40.60 44.62
C PHE A 10 -28.87 -39.33 44.34
N VAL A 11 -27.86 -39.16 45.18
CA VAL A 11 -26.89 -38.06 45.28
C VAL A 11 -26.11 -37.91 43.99
N PRO A 12 -25.83 -36.69 43.52
CA PRO A 12 -24.98 -36.49 42.34
C PRO A 12 -23.50 -36.60 42.72
N VAL A 13 -22.84 -37.61 42.18
CA VAL A 13 -21.38 -37.66 42.10
C VAL A 13 -21.00 -36.86 40.86
N ALA A 14 -20.43 -35.69 41.06
CA ALA A 14 -19.83 -34.89 40.01
C ALA A 14 -18.57 -35.61 39.51
N VAL A 15 -18.64 -36.25 38.34
CA VAL A 15 -17.48 -36.67 37.58
C VAL A 15 -17.16 -35.55 36.60
N CYS A 16 -16.14 -34.77 36.94
CA CYS A 16 -15.49 -33.84 36.00
C CYS A 16 -14.77 -34.65 34.91
N VAL A 17 -15.44 -34.88 33.79
CA VAL A 17 -14.76 -35.27 32.57
C VAL A 17 -14.25 -33.96 31.92
N ALA A 18 -13.00 -33.65 32.18
CA ALA A 18 -12.25 -32.67 31.43
C ALA A 18 -12.03 -33.18 30.00
N CYS A 19 -12.98 -32.91 29.11
CA CYS A 19 -12.74 -33.01 27.68
C CYS A 19 -11.71 -31.96 27.30
N ALA A 20 -10.44 -32.33 27.27
CA ALA A 20 -9.41 -31.58 26.61
C ALA A 20 -9.75 -31.56 25.11
N PHE A 21 -10.49 -30.55 24.66
CA PHE A 21 -10.49 -30.15 23.29
C PHE A 21 -9.06 -29.64 22.97
N LEU A 22 -8.23 -30.53 22.43
CA LEU A 22 -7.06 -30.10 21.65
C LEU A 22 -7.61 -29.37 20.43
N VAL A 23 -7.85 -28.08 20.58
CA VAL A 23 -7.90 -27.16 19.47
C VAL A 23 -6.49 -27.18 18.91
N LEU A 24 -6.29 -27.89 17.81
CA LEU A 24 -5.15 -27.72 16.93
C LEU A 24 -5.23 -26.27 16.45
N LEU A 25 -4.72 -25.34 17.24
CA LEU A 25 -4.36 -24.03 16.75
C LEU A 25 -3.41 -24.27 15.57
N PRO A 26 -3.65 -23.66 14.41
CA PRO A 26 -2.67 -23.69 13.34
C PRO A 26 -1.35 -23.26 13.95
N GLN A 27 -0.29 -24.01 13.69
CA GLN A 27 1.03 -23.77 14.24
C GLN A 27 1.33 -22.27 14.11
N ALA A 28 1.51 -21.62 15.24
CA ALA A 28 1.90 -20.24 15.32
C ALA A 28 3.04 -20.02 14.33
N VAL A 29 2.82 -19.12 13.40
CA VAL A 29 3.88 -18.56 12.57
C VAL A 29 4.99 -18.16 13.53
N LEU A 30 6.09 -18.89 13.48
CA LEU A 30 7.27 -18.72 14.31
C LEU A 30 7.66 -17.23 14.28
N GLY A 31 7.56 -16.60 15.44
CA GLY A 31 8.23 -15.37 15.82
C GLY A 31 8.26 -14.29 14.72
N GLN A 32 7.14 -13.60 14.47
CA GLN A 32 7.24 -12.25 13.94
C GLN A 32 7.93 -11.45 15.06
N ASP A 33 9.17 -11.01 14.81
CA ASP A 33 9.88 -10.08 15.67
C ASP A 33 8.94 -8.89 15.95
N HIS A 34 8.38 -8.85 17.14
CA HIS A 34 7.60 -7.70 17.57
C HIS A 34 8.60 -6.59 17.85
N PHE A 35 8.79 -5.71 16.85
CA PHE A 35 9.58 -4.50 17.02
C PHE A 35 8.65 -3.37 17.48
N PRO A 36 8.87 -2.81 18.67
CA PRO A 36 8.04 -1.71 19.15
C PRO A 36 8.38 -0.44 18.38
N VAL A 37 7.38 0.14 17.69
CA VAL A 37 7.50 1.47 17.10
C VAL A 37 7.16 2.48 18.18
N LEU A 38 8.11 3.35 18.50
CA LEU A 38 7.98 4.36 19.55
C LEU A 38 7.77 5.76 18.97
N ALA A 39 6.94 6.56 19.62
CA ALA A 39 6.76 7.97 19.30
C ALA A 39 7.92 8.80 19.85
N TYR A 40 8.78 9.28 18.97
CA TYR A 40 9.88 10.18 19.31
C TYR A 40 9.49 11.63 19.06
N LYS A 41 10.03 12.56 19.88
CA LYS A 41 9.74 14.00 19.80
C LYS A 41 11.00 14.81 19.53
N ALA A 42 10.82 15.95 18.82
CA ALA A 42 11.94 16.78 18.42
C ALA A 42 12.64 17.50 19.60
N ASP A 43 11.90 17.78 20.66
CA ASP A 43 12.40 18.40 21.90
C ASP A 43 13.14 17.41 22.82
N ASN A 44 13.01 16.10 22.57
CA ASN A 44 13.72 15.04 23.27
C ASN A 44 14.19 13.97 22.29
N PRO A 45 15.17 14.28 21.42
CA PRO A 45 15.65 13.35 20.41
C PRO A 45 16.38 12.16 21.07
N PRO A 46 16.17 10.92 20.59
CA PRO A 46 16.90 9.79 21.10
C PRO A 46 18.39 9.90 20.74
N PRO A 47 19.29 9.46 21.63
CA PRO A 47 20.72 9.48 21.34
C PRO A 47 21.06 8.52 20.19
N THR A 48 21.99 8.94 19.33
CA THR A 48 22.61 8.03 18.37
C THR A 48 23.54 7.07 19.09
N PRO A 49 23.42 5.75 18.95
CA PRO A 49 24.32 4.80 19.59
C PRO A 49 25.75 4.94 19.04
N SER A 50 26.76 4.68 19.87
CA SER A 50 28.13 4.52 19.35
C SER A 50 28.22 3.20 18.56
N LEU A 51 29.28 3.07 17.76
CA LEU A 51 29.51 1.85 16.98
C LEU A 51 29.61 0.62 17.89
N GLU A 52 30.28 0.77 19.06
CA GLU A 52 30.51 -0.29 20.05
C GLU A 52 29.23 -0.74 20.75
N GLN A 53 28.26 0.16 20.88
CA GLN A 53 26.95 -0.15 21.47
C GLN A 53 26.08 -1.00 20.55
N LEU A 54 26.33 -1.00 19.24
CA LEU A 54 25.62 -1.85 18.32
C LEU A 54 26.07 -3.32 18.44
N PRO A 55 25.13 -4.29 18.41
CA PRO A 55 25.51 -5.70 18.47
C PRO A 55 26.32 -6.12 17.24
N LEU A 56 27.29 -7.01 17.48
CA LEU A 56 27.99 -7.74 16.41
C LEU A 56 27.20 -9.00 16.07
N MET A 57 26.83 -9.16 14.83
CA MET A 57 26.00 -10.27 14.37
C MET A 57 26.61 -10.95 13.13
N ASN A 58 26.59 -12.28 13.10
CA ASN A 58 26.97 -13.07 11.92
C ASN A 58 25.81 -13.29 10.96
N LYS A 59 24.58 -13.09 11.42
CA LYS A 59 23.36 -13.25 10.64
C LYS A 59 22.25 -12.35 11.16
N ILE A 60 21.36 -11.96 10.26
CA ILE A 60 20.13 -11.23 10.55
C ILE A 60 18.97 -12.03 9.95
N THR A 61 17.89 -12.21 10.71
CA THR A 61 16.63 -12.72 10.21
C THR A 61 15.57 -11.64 10.30
N HIS A 62 14.90 -11.34 9.19
CA HIS A 62 13.83 -10.34 9.13
C HIS A 62 12.73 -10.78 8.17
N HIS A 63 11.48 -10.74 8.59
CA HIS A 63 10.32 -11.19 7.81
C HIS A 63 10.48 -12.57 7.16
N GLY A 64 11.17 -13.49 7.85
CA GLY A 64 11.40 -14.86 7.37
C GLY A 64 12.50 -14.99 6.31
N ILE A 65 13.32 -13.94 6.14
CA ILE A 65 14.52 -13.94 5.30
C ILE A 65 15.74 -13.82 6.20
N THR A 66 16.74 -14.67 5.99
CA THR A 66 17.99 -14.65 6.77
C THR A 66 19.16 -14.33 5.86
N TRP A 67 19.94 -13.32 6.21
CA TRP A 67 21.22 -12.99 5.58
C TRP A 67 22.35 -13.42 6.51
N THR A 68 23.31 -14.18 6.00
CA THR A 68 24.53 -14.60 6.72
C THR A 68 25.73 -13.86 6.16
N PHE A 69 26.56 -13.33 7.03
CA PHE A 69 27.73 -12.52 6.67
C PHE A 69 29.02 -13.32 6.75
N SER A 70 30.01 -12.94 5.93
CA SER A 70 31.36 -13.55 5.92
C SER A 70 32.14 -13.29 7.23
N ALA A 71 31.83 -12.23 7.94
CA ALA A 71 32.38 -11.85 9.23
C ALA A 71 31.30 -11.14 10.07
N PRO A 72 31.42 -11.06 11.40
CA PRO A 72 30.49 -10.31 12.23
C PRO A 72 30.43 -8.83 11.82
N VAL A 73 29.23 -8.28 11.72
CA VAL A 73 28.95 -6.89 11.37
C VAL A 73 28.21 -6.16 12.49
N ARG A 74 28.41 -4.86 12.60
CA ARG A 74 27.61 -4.01 13.51
C ARG A 74 26.25 -3.76 12.94
N VAL A 75 25.22 -4.06 13.71
CA VAL A 75 23.81 -4.08 13.25
C VAL A 75 22.97 -3.11 14.07
N GLY A 76 22.15 -2.31 13.41
CA GLY A 76 21.11 -1.50 14.04
C GLY A 76 19.75 -1.67 13.36
N ARG A 77 18.76 -0.94 13.87
CA ARG A 77 17.40 -0.91 13.30
C ARG A 77 16.94 0.52 13.06
N PHE A 78 16.18 0.71 11.99
CA PHE A 78 15.43 1.92 11.73
C PHE A 78 14.10 1.92 12.50
N VAL A 79 13.44 3.06 12.55
CA VAL A 79 12.17 3.24 13.29
C VAL A 79 11.05 2.32 12.80
N ASN A 80 11.06 1.95 11.53
CA ASN A 80 10.11 1.01 10.94
C ASN A 80 10.47 -0.48 11.18
N GLY A 81 11.56 -0.75 11.91
CA GLY A 81 12.03 -2.11 12.23
C GLY A 81 12.99 -2.73 11.23
N ASP A 82 13.18 -2.14 10.05
CA ASP A 82 14.16 -2.63 9.08
C ASP A 82 15.57 -2.55 9.63
N TYR A 83 16.43 -3.51 9.22
CA TYR A 83 17.80 -3.59 9.69
C TYR A 83 18.78 -2.81 8.81
N TYR A 84 19.84 -2.34 9.46
CA TYR A 84 21.03 -1.85 8.78
C TYR A 84 22.29 -2.46 9.32
N VAL A 85 23.32 -2.52 8.49
CA VAL A 85 24.72 -2.79 8.87
C VAL A 85 25.52 -1.50 8.73
N VAL A 86 26.53 -1.32 9.59
CA VAL A 86 27.42 -0.15 9.52
C VAL A 86 28.68 -0.52 8.76
N GLY A 87 29.00 0.24 7.72
CA GLY A 87 30.15 0.02 6.86
C GLY A 87 29.94 -1.09 5.82
N GLU A 88 31.04 -1.62 5.30
CA GLU A 88 31.02 -2.71 4.32
C GLU A 88 30.65 -4.05 4.96
N ALA A 89 29.87 -4.85 4.24
CA ALA A 89 29.52 -6.21 4.61
C ALA A 89 29.49 -7.12 3.38
N THR A 90 29.77 -8.40 3.55
CA THR A 90 29.60 -9.40 2.48
C THR A 90 28.59 -10.44 2.95
N VAL A 91 27.46 -10.52 2.26
CA VAL A 91 26.44 -11.55 2.46
C VAL A 91 26.89 -12.80 1.70
N ILE A 92 27.14 -13.89 2.41
CA ILE A 92 27.61 -15.16 1.83
C ILE A 92 26.52 -16.21 1.70
N ASP A 93 25.37 -16.00 2.35
CA ASP A 93 24.19 -16.88 2.23
C ASP A 93 22.91 -16.10 2.47
N ILE A 94 21.84 -16.52 1.80
CA ILE A 94 20.50 -15.98 1.97
C ILE A 94 19.52 -17.14 2.08
N GLN A 95 18.67 -17.14 3.11
CA GLN A 95 17.62 -18.14 3.31
C GLN A 95 16.23 -17.48 3.28
N PRO A 96 15.23 -18.05 2.58
CA PRO A 96 15.35 -19.28 1.76
C PRO A 96 16.32 -19.09 0.58
N LEU A 97 16.94 -20.19 0.16
CA LEU A 97 17.94 -20.18 -0.90
C LEU A 97 17.33 -19.68 -2.23
N PRO A 98 18.01 -18.74 -2.91
CA PRO A 98 17.63 -18.36 -4.25
C PRO A 98 17.57 -19.58 -5.18
N THR A 99 16.49 -19.72 -5.92
CA THR A 99 16.28 -20.86 -6.83
C THR A 99 16.45 -20.43 -8.28
N PRO A 100 17.61 -20.64 -8.90
CA PRO A 100 17.87 -20.20 -10.29
C PRO A 100 16.94 -20.84 -11.31
N SER A 101 16.58 -22.11 -11.13
CA SER A 101 15.77 -22.86 -12.07
C SER A 101 14.34 -22.36 -12.22
N ASN A 102 13.77 -21.79 -11.17
CA ASN A 102 12.39 -21.28 -11.18
C ASN A 102 12.27 -19.78 -10.84
N GLY A 103 13.38 -19.11 -10.56
CA GLY A 103 13.43 -17.68 -10.31
C GLY A 103 12.84 -17.22 -8.98
N ARG A 104 12.61 -18.12 -8.02
CA ARG A 104 12.05 -17.80 -6.68
C ARG A 104 13.12 -17.31 -5.71
N HIS A 105 12.67 -16.72 -4.58
CA HIS A 105 13.50 -16.21 -3.49
C HIS A 105 14.59 -15.27 -4.02
N GLY A 106 14.17 -14.30 -4.82
CA GLY A 106 15.09 -13.36 -5.46
C GLY A 106 15.69 -12.33 -4.52
N SER A 107 16.81 -11.78 -4.92
CA SER A 107 17.41 -10.61 -4.29
C SER A 107 17.95 -9.66 -5.34
N MET A 108 17.87 -8.35 -5.08
CA MET A 108 18.51 -7.33 -5.90
C MET A 108 19.06 -6.19 -5.05
N MET A 109 19.94 -5.39 -5.66
CA MET A 109 20.53 -4.22 -5.00
C MET A 109 19.90 -2.96 -5.54
N ASN A 110 19.39 -2.09 -4.67
CA ASN A 110 18.82 -0.79 -5.02
C ASN A 110 17.87 -0.85 -6.23
N ILE A 111 16.63 -0.53 -6.06
CA ILE A 111 15.69 -0.50 -7.19
C ILE A 111 16.10 0.60 -8.15
N LYS A 112 16.41 0.23 -9.38
CA LYS A 112 16.55 1.16 -10.48
C LYS A 112 15.20 1.25 -11.16
N PRO A 113 14.60 2.43 -11.28
CA PRO A 113 13.31 2.57 -11.93
C PRO A 113 13.32 1.96 -13.33
N ASN A 114 12.47 0.99 -13.55
CA ASN A 114 12.22 0.41 -14.85
C ASN A 114 10.74 0.06 -14.96
N ILE A 115 10.00 0.91 -15.62
CA ILE A 115 8.55 0.80 -15.76
C ILE A 115 8.06 -0.45 -16.50
N GLN A 116 8.96 -1.23 -17.07
CA GLN A 116 8.59 -2.41 -17.88
C GLN A 116 8.99 -3.73 -17.24
N ARG A 117 10.21 -3.84 -16.71
CA ARG A 117 10.75 -5.09 -16.15
C ARG A 117 11.63 -4.77 -14.95
N SER A 118 11.11 -4.93 -13.75
CA SER A 118 11.85 -4.70 -12.50
C SER A 118 11.67 -5.83 -11.50
N GLY A 119 10.95 -6.88 -11.87
CA GLY A 119 10.72 -8.02 -10.99
C GLY A 119 11.92 -8.96 -10.90
N PHE A 120 12.47 -9.09 -9.70
CA PHE A 120 13.60 -9.98 -9.39
C PHE A 120 13.16 -11.33 -8.77
N ASP A 121 11.86 -11.56 -8.63
CA ASP A 121 11.25 -12.82 -8.21
C ASP A 121 10.23 -13.27 -9.24
N SER A 122 10.24 -14.56 -9.61
CA SER A 122 9.36 -15.09 -10.63
C SER A 122 7.88 -15.18 -10.23
N ARG A 123 7.56 -14.84 -8.97
CA ARG A 123 6.17 -14.71 -8.51
C ARG A 123 5.48 -13.44 -9.00
N ILE A 124 6.21 -12.56 -9.68
CA ILE A 124 5.63 -11.39 -10.34
C ILE A 124 4.77 -11.81 -11.55
N GLU A 125 3.90 -10.93 -11.98
CA GLU A 125 3.09 -11.09 -13.18
C GLU A 125 3.95 -11.42 -14.42
N SER A 126 3.45 -12.32 -15.27
CA SER A 126 4.12 -12.78 -16.48
C SER A 126 4.63 -11.62 -17.36
N GLY A 127 5.87 -11.72 -17.80
CA GLY A 127 6.53 -10.73 -18.65
C GLY A 127 7.26 -9.61 -17.94
N ARG A 128 7.12 -9.49 -16.60
CA ARG A 128 7.82 -8.46 -15.80
C ARG A 128 9.05 -8.99 -15.09
N TYR A 129 9.15 -10.30 -14.92
CA TYR A 129 10.31 -10.95 -14.33
C TYR A 129 11.53 -10.83 -15.23
N ASP A 130 12.65 -10.38 -14.64
CA ASP A 130 13.96 -10.33 -15.30
C ASP A 130 15.00 -11.02 -14.42
N ALA A 131 15.48 -12.18 -14.88
CA ALA A 131 16.50 -12.96 -14.19
C ALA A 131 17.84 -12.18 -14.03
N ASN A 132 18.13 -11.22 -14.91
CA ASN A 132 19.34 -10.42 -14.85
C ASN A 132 19.36 -9.41 -13.69
N LEU A 133 18.22 -9.12 -13.08
CA LEU A 133 18.14 -8.28 -11.90
C LEU A 133 18.54 -9.01 -10.62
N ARG A 134 18.63 -10.35 -10.66
CA ARG A 134 18.88 -11.16 -9.49
C ARG A 134 20.35 -11.18 -9.12
N LEU A 135 20.59 -11.06 -7.83
CA LEU A 135 21.88 -11.26 -7.23
C LEU A 135 21.95 -12.60 -6.50
N TYR A 136 23.12 -13.19 -6.49
CA TYR A 136 23.42 -14.43 -5.77
C TYR A 136 24.62 -14.21 -4.85
N PRO A 137 24.63 -14.79 -3.65
CA PRO A 137 25.80 -14.72 -2.79
C PRO A 137 27.07 -15.29 -3.47
N PRO A 138 28.27 -14.72 -3.20
CA PRO A 138 28.49 -13.63 -2.25
C PRO A 138 28.11 -12.25 -2.81
N ILE A 139 27.43 -11.43 -1.99
CA ILE A 139 26.98 -10.08 -2.33
C ILE A 139 27.70 -9.07 -1.45
N LYS A 140 28.44 -8.14 -2.05
CA LYS A 140 29.10 -7.04 -1.32
C LYS A 140 28.12 -5.89 -1.12
N LEU A 141 27.91 -5.49 0.14
CA LEU A 141 27.21 -4.29 0.56
C LEU A 141 28.23 -3.21 0.88
N THR A 142 27.97 -2.01 0.38
CA THR A 142 28.70 -0.80 0.75
C THR A 142 27.72 0.27 1.23
N PRO A 143 28.13 1.24 2.04
CA PRO A 143 27.26 2.32 2.48
C PRO A 143 26.45 2.95 1.32
N GLY A 144 25.17 3.17 1.58
CA GLY A 144 24.20 3.62 0.57
C GLY A 144 23.51 2.48 -0.19
N ASN A 145 23.96 1.22 -0.07
CA ASN A 145 23.27 0.07 -0.67
C ASN A 145 22.06 -0.38 0.17
N LYS A 146 21.03 -0.84 -0.51
CA LYS A 146 19.87 -1.54 0.04
C LYS A 146 19.75 -2.87 -0.70
N LEU A 147 19.93 -3.99 0.01
CA LEU A 147 19.68 -5.33 -0.49
C LEU A 147 18.23 -5.68 -0.21
N ILE A 148 17.45 -5.80 -1.28
CA ILE A 148 16.06 -6.20 -1.25
C ILE A 148 16.01 -7.71 -1.52
N SER A 149 15.35 -8.46 -0.64
CA SER A 149 15.21 -9.92 -0.77
C SER A 149 13.76 -10.32 -0.61
N SER A 150 13.33 -11.34 -1.36
CA SER A 150 11.99 -11.89 -1.30
C SER A 150 11.99 -13.33 -0.80
N ARG A 151 10.90 -13.71 -0.11
CA ARG A 151 10.54 -15.09 0.18
C ARG A 151 9.28 -15.42 -0.60
N SER A 152 9.43 -16.19 -1.67
CA SER A 152 8.29 -16.60 -2.50
C SER A 152 7.35 -17.54 -1.73
N VAL A 153 6.08 -17.51 -2.08
CA VAL A 153 5.13 -18.53 -1.64
C VAL A 153 5.51 -19.86 -2.27
N GLU A 154 5.67 -20.88 -1.43
CA GLU A 154 5.89 -22.24 -1.88
C GLU A 154 4.55 -22.95 -2.09
N GLY A 155 4.46 -23.73 -3.18
CA GLY A 155 3.25 -24.48 -3.50
C GLY A 155 2.18 -23.67 -4.19
N SER A 156 0.94 -23.85 -3.76
CA SER A 156 -0.24 -23.26 -4.38
C SER A 156 -0.30 -21.75 -4.20
N TYR A 157 -1.07 -21.13 -5.07
CA TYR A 157 -1.43 -19.73 -5.01
C TYR A 157 -1.99 -19.33 -3.64
N LEU A 158 -1.52 -18.19 -3.12
CA LEU A 158 -2.16 -17.48 -2.02
C LEU A 158 -2.69 -16.14 -2.54
N PRO A 159 -3.95 -15.82 -2.30
CA PRO A 159 -4.52 -14.56 -2.74
C PRO A 159 -3.86 -13.38 -2.04
N CYS A 160 -3.72 -12.26 -2.74
CA CYS A 160 -3.41 -10.99 -2.11
C CYS A 160 -4.55 -10.57 -1.17
N VAL A 161 -4.22 -9.88 -0.08
CA VAL A 161 -5.16 -9.55 0.99
C VAL A 161 -6.41 -8.82 0.48
N MET A 162 -6.22 -7.83 -0.37
CA MET A 162 -7.34 -7.01 -0.87
C MET A 162 -8.15 -7.67 -2.01
N ARG A 163 -7.68 -8.78 -2.54
CA ARG A 163 -8.37 -9.55 -3.60
C ARG A 163 -8.21 -11.05 -3.38
N PRO A 164 -8.83 -11.60 -2.35
CA PRO A 164 -8.63 -13.01 -1.95
C PRO A 164 -9.13 -14.01 -2.99
N TYR A 165 -9.94 -13.60 -3.94
CA TYR A 165 -10.47 -14.41 -5.05
C TYR A 165 -9.69 -14.25 -6.37
N ASP A 166 -8.72 -13.34 -6.45
CA ASP A 166 -7.93 -13.14 -7.65
C ASP A 166 -6.84 -14.21 -7.76
N THR A 167 -7.05 -15.15 -8.65
CA THR A 167 -6.13 -16.26 -8.92
C THR A 167 -5.06 -15.93 -9.97
N SER A 168 -5.05 -14.70 -10.50
CA SER A 168 -4.07 -14.27 -11.49
C SER A 168 -2.72 -13.90 -10.89
N VAL A 169 -2.68 -13.62 -9.58
CA VAL A 169 -1.48 -13.21 -8.86
C VAL A 169 -0.88 -14.37 -8.08
N SER A 170 0.42 -14.55 -8.21
CA SER A 170 1.20 -15.54 -7.45
C SER A 170 2.18 -14.79 -6.55
N PRO A 171 1.77 -14.39 -5.33
CA PRO A 171 2.55 -13.47 -4.53
C PRO A 171 3.80 -14.11 -3.92
N VAL A 172 4.71 -13.26 -3.45
CA VAL A 172 5.69 -13.63 -2.44
C VAL A 172 5.07 -13.55 -1.05
N ALA A 173 5.58 -14.34 -0.12
CA ALA A 173 5.12 -14.30 1.26
C ALA A 173 5.66 -13.09 2.03
N SER A 174 6.86 -12.61 1.68
CA SER A 174 7.44 -11.42 2.30
C SER A 174 8.59 -10.84 1.47
N ILE A 175 8.82 -9.55 1.70
CA ILE A 175 10.00 -8.82 1.26
C ILE A 175 10.69 -8.28 2.51
N SER A 176 12.01 -8.23 2.49
CA SER A 176 12.83 -7.58 3.51
C SER A 176 13.93 -6.76 2.87
N ILE A 177 14.31 -5.68 3.53
CA ILE A 177 15.37 -4.79 3.06
C ILE A 177 16.44 -4.69 4.13
N LEU A 178 17.69 -4.93 3.72
CA LEU A 178 18.88 -4.73 4.51
C LEU A 178 19.66 -3.55 3.94
N ALA A 179 19.78 -2.46 4.71
CA ALA A 179 20.55 -1.30 4.30
C ALA A 179 22.01 -1.37 4.82
N SER A 180 22.94 -0.75 4.10
CA SER A 180 24.27 -0.42 4.62
C SER A 180 24.39 1.10 4.76
N VAL A 181 24.89 1.56 5.92
CA VAL A 181 25.05 2.97 6.27
C VAL A 181 26.50 3.25 6.70
N ASP A 182 26.92 4.51 6.55
CA ASP A 182 28.29 4.93 6.93
C ASP A 182 28.52 4.92 8.44
N ALA A 183 27.50 5.24 9.22
CA ALA A 183 27.58 5.39 10.67
C ALA A 183 26.29 4.89 11.36
N PRO A 184 26.34 4.58 12.67
CA PRO A 184 25.14 4.26 13.43
C PRO A 184 24.07 5.33 13.29
N GLN A 185 22.80 4.88 13.20
CA GLN A 185 21.65 5.76 13.09
C GLN A 185 20.90 5.82 14.43
N PRO A 186 20.31 6.97 14.79
CA PRO A 186 19.44 7.04 15.95
C PRO A 186 18.20 6.18 15.75
N PRO A 187 17.58 5.66 16.82
CA PRO A 187 16.46 4.72 16.72
C PRO A 187 15.18 5.29 16.08
N ASP A 188 15.10 6.60 15.90
CA ASP A 188 14.00 7.28 15.22
C ASP A 188 14.27 7.59 13.73
N ALA A 189 15.41 7.11 13.20
CA ALA A 189 15.72 7.26 11.77
C ALA A 189 14.81 6.36 10.91
N PHE A 190 14.23 6.91 9.85
CA PHE A 190 13.61 6.13 8.78
C PHE A 190 14.70 5.48 7.91
N ARG A 191 14.38 4.30 7.37
CA ARG A 191 15.22 3.71 6.34
C ARG A 191 15.22 4.61 5.09
N PRO A 192 16.39 4.91 4.49
CA PRO A 192 16.43 5.54 3.18
C PRO A 192 15.62 4.75 2.17
N SER A 193 14.99 5.41 1.20
CA SER A 193 14.28 4.70 0.14
C SER A 193 15.17 3.62 -0.50
N TYR A 194 14.54 2.52 -0.89
CA TYR A 194 15.23 1.43 -1.60
C TYR A 194 15.65 1.80 -3.03
N ALA A 195 15.25 2.95 -3.52
CA ALA A 195 15.62 3.42 -4.85
C ALA A 195 17.13 3.66 -5.00
N GLN A 196 17.63 3.51 -6.21
CA GLN A 196 19.04 3.74 -6.53
C GLN A 196 19.42 5.21 -6.26
N GLY A 197 20.55 5.40 -5.57
CA GLY A 197 21.07 6.74 -5.26
C GLY A 197 20.40 7.41 -4.06
N SER A 198 19.32 6.88 -3.53
CA SER A 198 18.64 7.45 -2.37
C SER A 198 19.43 7.19 -1.09
N THR A 199 19.86 8.26 -0.42
CA THR A 199 20.64 8.18 0.85
C THR A 199 20.06 9.06 1.94
N LYS A 200 19.06 9.89 1.63
CA LYS A 200 18.44 10.81 2.58
C LYS A 200 17.77 10.04 3.72
N ILE A 201 18.08 10.41 4.94
CA ILE A 201 17.50 9.87 6.16
C ILE A 201 16.55 10.91 6.74
N TYR A 202 15.33 10.49 7.00
CA TYR A 202 14.34 11.26 7.74
C TYR A 202 14.26 10.74 9.19
N PHE A 203 13.64 11.52 10.08
CA PHE A 203 13.53 11.15 11.49
C PHE A 203 12.07 11.26 11.95
N SER A 204 11.58 10.24 12.65
CA SER A 204 10.18 10.20 13.11
C SER A 204 9.88 11.27 14.18
N ARG A 205 10.90 11.77 14.91
CA ARG A 205 10.75 12.93 15.81
C ARG A 205 10.26 14.20 15.10
N HIS A 206 10.44 14.31 13.78
CA HIS A 206 9.99 15.45 12.99
C HIS A 206 8.56 15.28 12.43
N LEU A 207 7.92 14.13 12.67
CA LEU A 207 6.53 13.92 12.26
C LEU A 207 5.61 14.92 12.95
N ARG A 208 4.85 15.66 12.17
CA ARG A 208 3.90 16.69 12.60
C ARG A 208 2.58 16.07 13.06
N ARG A 209 2.63 15.24 14.11
CA ARG A 209 1.49 14.47 14.65
C ARG A 209 0.31 15.36 15.01
N HIS A 210 0.56 16.61 15.40
CA HIS A 210 -0.46 17.61 15.69
C HIS A 210 -1.36 17.97 14.49
N LEU A 211 -0.99 17.59 13.26
CA LEU A 211 -1.83 17.76 12.08
C LEU A 211 -2.84 16.62 11.91
N LEU A 212 -2.66 15.50 12.62
CA LEU A 212 -3.62 14.42 12.57
C LEU A 212 -4.88 14.83 13.35
N PRO A 213 -6.06 14.78 12.71
CA PRO A 213 -7.32 15.05 13.38
C PRO A 213 -7.60 14.06 14.54
N THR A 214 -8.56 14.42 15.39
CA THR A 214 -9.05 13.60 16.51
C THR A 214 -10.56 13.48 16.41
N LEU A 215 -11.03 12.88 15.32
CA LEU A 215 -12.46 12.71 15.06
C LEU A 215 -13.00 11.51 15.84
N SER A 216 -14.21 11.63 16.36
CA SER A 216 -14.87 10.52 17.05
C SER A 216 -14.97 9.30 16.11
N PRO A 217 -14.61 8.10 16.59
CA PRO A 217 -14.76 6.89 15.80
C PRO A 217 -16.22 6.64 15.39
N VAL A 218 -16.41 6.21 14.15
CA VAL A 218 -17.71 5.77 13.64
C VAL A 218 -17.99 4.31 14.06
N LYS A 219 -19.19 3.84 13.82
CA LYS A 219 -19.54 2.43 14.04
C LYS A 219 -18.71 1.53 13.13
N ASN A 220 -18.25 0.40 13.64
CA ASN A 220 -17.53 -0.64 12.89
C ASN A 220 -16.17 -0.18 12.31
N VAL A 221 -15.42 0.63 13.06
CA VAL A 221 -14.05 0.99 12.69
C VAL A 221 -13.16 -0.27 12.71
N PRO A 222 -12.42 -0.57 11.63
CA PRO A 222 -11.47 -1.67 11.64
C PRO A 222 -10.28 -1.37 12.57
N PRO A 223 -9.62 -2.39 13.13
CA PRO A 223 -8.49 -2.16 14.03
C PRO A 223 -7.27 -1.62 13.28
N LEU A 224 -6.55 -0.67 13.89
CA LEU A 224 -5.29 -0.12 13.37
C LEU A 224 -4.28 -1.23 13.01
N SER A 225 -4.20 -2.27 13.86
CA SER A 225 -3.27 -3.39 13.69
C SER A 225 -3.44 -4.18 12.38
N GLU A 226 -4.62 -4.16 11.79
CA GLU A 226 -4.86 -4.74 10.48
C GLU A 226 -4.07 -3.99 9.40
N PHE A 227 -4.19 -2.66 9.37
CA PHE A 227 -3.52 -1.81 8.39
C PHE A 227 -2.01 -1.69 8.64
N GLU A 228 -1.59 -1.73 9.90
CA GLU A 228 -0.18 -1.93 10.26
C GLU A 228 0.37 -3.23 9.65
N GLY A 229 -0.40 -4.30 9.72
CA GLY A 229 -0.05 -5.60 9.15
C GLY A 229 0.24 -5.55 7.65
N TYR A 230 -0.47 -4.71 6.90
CA TYR A 230 -0.24 -4.51 5.47
C TYR A 230 1.03 -3.71 5.17
N LEU A 231 1.33 -2.67 5.96
CA LEU A 231 2.41 -1.71 5.67
C LEU A 231 3.72 -1.96 6.42
N LYS A 232 3.76 -2.80 7.45
CA LYS A 232 4.98 -3.08 8.24
C LYS A 232 6.09 -3.75 7.45
N ARG A 233 5.76 -4.42 6.34
CA ARG A 233 6.71 -5.03 5.41
C ARG A 233 6.85 -4.16 4.18
N PRO A 234 8.06 -4.06 3.58
CA PRO A 234 8.25 -3.22 2.41
C PRO A 234 7.37 -3.59 1.22
N TRP A 235 6.85 -2.57 0.54
CA TRP A 235 6.20 -2.68 -0.76
C TRP A 235 7.18 -2.22 -1.83
N VAL A 236 7.51 -3.10 -2.78
CA VAL A 236 8.34 -2.75 -3.93
C VAL A 236 7.43 -2.47 -5.11
N ASP A 237 7.42 -1.23 -5.56
CA ASP A 237 6.41 -0.68 -6.47
C ASP A 237 7.04 0.30 -7.48
N SER A 238 7.99 -0.19 -8.30
CA SER A 238 8.69 0.62 -9.29
C SER A 238 8.16 0.48 -10.72
N VAL A 239 7.15 -0.36 -10.96
CA VAL A 239 6.48 -0.47 -12.26
C VAL A 239 5.20 0.35 -12.28
N PHE A 240 4.89 0.98 -13.41
CA PHE A 240 3.71 1.84 -13.53
C PHE A 240 2.38 1.05 -13.58
N PHE A 241 2.42 -0.20 -14.00
CA PHE A 241 1.21 -0.97 -14.33
C PHE A 241 0.80 -1.97 -13.23
N SER A 242 1.76 -2.44 -12.43
CA SER A 242 1.55 -3.47 -11.42
C SER A 242 2.59 -3.28 -10.30
N PHE A 243 2.77 -4.28 -9.45
CA PHE A 243 3.82 -4.29 -8.44
C PHE A 243 4.99 -5.16 -8.91
N ASP A 244 6.23 -4.75 -8.62
CA ASP A 244 7.44 -5.47 -8.97
C ASP A 244 7.48 -6.87 -8.38
N VAL A 245 7.10 -6.96 -7.13
CA VAL A 245 7.05 -8.20 -6.37
C VAL A 245 5.76 -8.18 -5.56
N PRO A 246 4.64 -8.61 -6.14
CA PRO A 246 3.37 -8.63 -5.43
C PRO A 246 3.45 -9.59 -4.24
N SER A 247 3.02 -9.13 -3.08
CA SER A 247 3.10 -9.89 -1.84
C SER A 247 1.72 -10.21 -1.30
N GLU A 248 1.60 -11.27 -0.51
CA GLU A 248 0.32 -11.69 0.09
C GLU A 248 -0.33 -10.60 0.95
N TYR A 249 0.47 -9.67 1.47
CA TYR A 249 0.01 -8.55 2.31
C TYR A 249 -0.20 -7.24 1.52
N MET A 250 0.06 -7.22 0.22
CA MET A 250 -0.09 -6.05 -0.64
C MET A 250 -1.44 -6.08 -1.37
N ALA A 251 -1.83 -4.92 -1.85
CA ALA A 251 -2.84 -4.83 -2.89
C ALA A 251 -2.33 -5.48 -4.18
N SER A 252 -3.22 -6.08 -4.96
CA SER A 252 -2.89 -6.62 -6.29
C SER A 252 -3.24 -5.67 -7.43
N TYR A 253 -3.91 -4.55 -7.12
CA TYR A 253 -4.40 -3.60 -8.10
C TYR A 253 -4.42 -2.17 -7.52
N GLY A 254 -4.23 -1.15 -8.33
CA GLY A 254 -4.16 0.24 -7.85
C GLY A 254 -5.41 0.72 -7.11
N ARG A 255 -6.61 0.28 -7.52
CA ARG A 255 -7.85 0.58 -6.78
C ARG A 255 -7.77 0.11 -5.33
N GLU A 256 -7.30 -1.11 -5.08
CA GLU A 256 -7.15 -1.65 -3.74
C GLU A 256 -6.08 -0.90 -2.95
N ASN A 257 -5.02 -0.45 -3.65
CA ASN A 257 -4.02 0.42 -3.03
C ASN A 257 -4.63 1.75 -2.59
N ALA A 258 -5.41 2.40 -3.45
CA ALA A 258 -6.12 3.64 -3.11
C ALA A 258 -7.10 3.45 -1.92
N TYR A 259 -7.81 2.33 -1.86
CA TYR A 259 -8.62 1.99 -0.68
C TYR A 259 -7.77 1.86 0.58
N LEU A 260 -6.66 1.14 0.50
CA LEU A 260 -5.76 0.96 1.65
C LEU A 260 -5.22 2.30 2.14
N MET A 261 -4.77 3.16 1.23
CA MET A 261 -4.30 4.52 1.56
C MET A 261 -5.41 5.37 2.18
N SER A 262 -6.61 5.27 1.63
CA SER A 262 -7.81 5.92 2.20
C SER A 262 -8.05 5.49 3.64
N PHE A 263 -8.09 4.20 3.92
CA PHE A 263 -8.27 3.67 5.26
C PHE A 263 -7.16 4.11 6.21
N CYS A 264 -5.90 4.04 5.78
CA CYS A 264 -4.78 4.50 6.60
C CYS A 264 -4.93 5.97 7.01
N GLY A 265 -5.22 6.86 6.05
CA GLY A 265 -5.42 8.28 6.32
C GLY A 265 -6.63 8.57 7.21
N LEU A 266 -7.75 7.89 6.99
CA LEU A 266 -8.97 8.04 7.78
C LEU A 266 -8.79 7.50 9.20
N LEU A 267 -8.16 6.33 9.39
CA LEU A 267 -7.89 5.77 10.71
C LEU A 267 -6.95 6.67 11.53
N LEU A 268 -5.92 7.21 10.89
CA LEU A 268 -5.02 8.18 11.54
C LEU A 268 -5.72 9.48 11.92
N SER A 269 -6.86 9.79 11.28
CA SER A 269 -7.69 10.96 11.59
C SER A 269 -8.66 10.74 12.75
N LEU A 270 -8.79 9.53 13.28
CA LEU A 270 -9.67 9.22 14.40
C LEU A 270 -9.00 9.46 15.77
N ASP A 271 -9.82 9.61 16.79
CA ASP A 271 -9.41 9.81 18.18
C ASP A 271 -8.95 8.49 18.83
N PHE A 272 -7.76 8.02 18.38
CA PHE A 272 -7.02 6.95 19.04
C PHE A 272 -5.82 7.54 19.79
N PRO A 273 -5.36 6.90 20.88
CA PRO A 273 -4.11 7.28 21.54
C PRO A 273 -2.93 7.38 20.57
N GLU A 274 -2.05 8.37 20.79
CA GLU A 274 -0.89 8.62 19.91
C GLU A 274 -0.03 7.36 19.74
N GLU A 275 0.23 6.64 20.82
CA GLU A 275 1.01 5.40 20.82
C GLU A 275 0.36 4.27 20.00
N GLN A 276 -0.96 4.27 19.85
CA GLN A 276 -1.65 3.29 19.00
C GLN A 276 -1.62 3.68 17.52
N LYS A 277 -1.58 4.98 17.21
CA LYS A 277 -1.46 5.47 15.82
C LYS A 277 -0.03 5.39 15.29
N GLU A 278 0.96 5.43 16.18
CA GLU A 278 2.38 5.58 15.80
C GLU A 278 2.89 4.50 14.83
N PRO A 279 2.62 3.20 15.00
CA PRO A 279 3.07 2.19 14.05
C PRO A 279 2.53 2.43 12.64
N LEU A 280 1.22 2.69 12.50
CA LEU A 280 0.60 2.95 11.20
C LEU A 280 1.15 4.24 10.57
N LEU A 281 1.35 5.30 11.36
CA LEU A 281 1.92 6.57 10.91
C LEU A 281 3.35 6.37 10.38
N VAL A 282 4.18 5.64 11.09
CA VAL A 282 5.57 5.35 10.69
C VAL A 282 5.60 4.50 9.42
N TYR A 283 4.80 3.45 9.34
CA TYR A 283 4.80 2.57 8.16
C TYR A 283 4.27 3.26 6.91
N LEU A 284 3.20 4.04 7.03
CA LEU A 284 2.67 4.83 5.91
C LEU A 284 3.69 5.87 5.45
N THR A 285 4.36 6.54 6.39
CA THR A 285 5.44 7.49 6.07
C THR A 285 6.61 6.81 5.37
N GLN A 286 7.04 5.61 5.84
CA GLN A 286 8.11 4.86 5.17
C GLN A 286 7.72 4.48 3.73
N TYR A 287 6.48 4.09 3.49
CA TYR A 287 6.01 3.79 2.14
C TYR A 287 6.06 5.05 1.25
N GLY A 288 5.64 6.21 1.75
CA GLY A 288 5.78 7.48 1.03
C GLY A 288 7.22 7.86 0.73
N ILE A 289 8.16 7.64 1.67
CA ILE A 289 9.61 7.82 1.47
C ILE A 289 10.12 6.92 0.33
N ASP A 290 9.67 5.68 0.30
CA ASP A 290 10.08 4.71 -0.71
C ASP A 290 9.63 5.12 -2.11
N LEU A 291 8.36 5.49 -2.26
CA LEU A 291 7.81 5.95 -3.54
C LEU A 291 8.44 7.27 -4.00
N PHE A 292 8.63 8.21 -3.08
CA PHE A 292 9.27 9.48 -3.41
C PHE A 292 10.71 9.28 -3.89
N GLY A 293 11.47 8.40 -3.24
CA GLY A 293 12.83 8.08 -3.69
C GLY A 293 12.88 7.45 -5.09
N LEU A 294 11.85 6.71 -5.49
CA LEU A 294 11.72 6.25 -6.88
C LEU A 294 11.57 7.45 -7.83
N VAL A 295 10.71 8.42 -7.52
CA VAL A 295 10.53 9.62 -8.34
C VAL A 295 11.83 10.40 -8.43
N GLU A 296 12.53 10.64 -7.31
CA GLU A 296 13.84 11.30 -7.30
C GLU A 296 14.88 10.57 -8.16
N SER A 297 14.79 9.25 -8.27
CA SER A 297 15.70 8.44 -9.10
C SER A 297 15.28 8.37 -10.57
N GLY A 298 14.25 9.10 -10.98
CA GLY A 298 13.80 9.24 -12.37
C GLY A 298 12.59 8.38 -12.75
N HIS A 299 11.83 7.85 -11.79
CA HIS A 299 10.56 7.19 -12.08
C HIS A 299 9.53 8.22 -12.59
N PRO A 300 8.89 8.00 -13.74
CA PRO A 300 7.97 8.97 -14.33
C PRO A 300 6.64 9.11 -13.57
N GLY A 301 6.34 8.20 -12.68
CA GLY A 301 5.07 8.11 -11.97
C GLY A 301 4.28 6.85 -12.32
N TRP A 302 3.11 6.73 -11.73
CA TRP A 302 2.20 5.59 -11.87
C TRP A 302 0.99 6.03 -12.67
N GLN A 303 1.09 5.82 -13.98
CA GLN A 303 0.05 6.24 -14.90
C GLN A 303 -1.26 5.57 -14.64
N ALA A 304 -2.32 6.25 -15.04
CA ALA A 304 -3.66 5.79 -14.87
C ALA A 304 -3.89 4.36 -15.37
N HIS A 305 -3.69 4.13 -16.62
CA HIS A 305 -3.94 2.84 -17.30
C HIS A 305 -5.14 2.08 -16.70
N GLY A 306 -6.29 2.75 -16.64
CA GLY A 306 -7.41 2.34 -15.81
C GLY A 306 -7.14 2.60 -14.33
N GLY A 307 -7.45 1.65 -13.47
CA GLY A 307 -7.22 1.76 -12.03
C GLY A 307 -5.82 1.34 -11.55
N HIS A 308 -4.90 0.99 -12.44
CA HIS A 308 -3.60 0.46 -12.03
C HIS A 308 -2.72 1.48 -11.31
N GLY A 309 -2.77 2.75 -11.71
CA GLY A 309 -1.92 3.82 -11.17
C GLY A 309 -2.41 4.44 -9.86
N SER A 310 -3.61 4.12 -9.39
CA SER A 310 -4.20 4.76 -8.20
C SER A 310 -3.48 4.40 -6.89
N GLY A 311 -3.52 5.32 -5.92
CA GLY A 311 -3.07 5.11 -4.55
C GLY A 311 -1.60 5.42 -4.28
N ARG A 312 -0.83 5.98 -5.23
CA ARG A 312 0.60 6.27 -5.04
C ARG A 312 0.87 7.73 -4.67
N LYS A 313 0.03 8.65 -5.08
CA LYS A 313 0.18 10.06 -4.72
C LYS A 313 -0.04 10.31 -3.25
N PHE A 314 -1.07 9.69 -2.68
CA PHE A 314 -1.46 9.86 -1.29
C PHE A 314 -0.30 9.65 -0.30
N PRO A 315 0.42 8.52 -0.27
CA PRO A 315 1.48 8.29 0.71
C PRO A 315 2.66 9.26 0.53
N ILE A 316 2.99 9.69 -0.69
CA ILE A 316 4.05 10.68 -0.93
C ILE A 316 3.66 12.04 -0.33
N VAL A 317 2.47 12.55 -0.71
CA VAL A 317 1.98 13.86 -0.24
C VAL A 317 1.77 13.84 1.27
N PHE A 318 1.19 12.76 1.81
CA PHE A 318 1.03 12.55 3.24
C PHE A 318 2.37 12.64 3.98
N SER A 319 3.37 11.92 3.51
CA SER A 319 4.71 11.92 4.11
C SER A 319 5.36 13.29 4.03
N GLY A 320 5.21 13.98 2.89
CA GLY A 320 5.67 15.36 2.72
C GLY A 320 5.04 16.33 3.70
N VAL A 321 3.74 16.20 3.96
CA VAL A 321 3.03 17.01 4.95
C VAL A 321 3.48 16.65 6.37
N MET A 322 3.56 15.37 6.71
CA MET A 322 3.95 14.91 8.05
C MET A 322 5.41 15.25 8.38
N LEU A 323 6.34 15.10 7.45
CA LEU A 323 7.75 15.40 7.63
C LEU A 323 8.11 16.88 7.36
N ASN A 324 7.16 17.66 6.87
CA ASN A 324 7.38 19.01 6.36
C ASN A 324 8.49 19.09 5.29
N ASP A 325 8.48 18.14 4.37
CA ASP A 325 9.48 18.03 3.29
C ASP A 325 8.94 18.67 2.00
N GLU A 326 9.52 19.79 1.59
CA GLU A 326 9.05 20.55 0.42
C GLU A 326 9.15 19.76 -0.90
N PRO A 327 10.24 19.01 -1.18
CA PRO A 327 10.29 18.17 -2.35
C PRO A 327 9.15 17.14 -2.45
N MET A 328 8.82 16.45 -1.34
CA MET A 328 7.68 15.53 -1.32
C MET A 328 6.34 16.24 -1.50
N LYS A 329 6.18 17.42 -0.88
CA LYS A 329 4.95 18.23 -1.02
C LYS A 329 4.74 18.76 -2.44
N SER A 330 5.82 18.96 -3.19
CA SER A 330 5.80 19.45 -4.57
C SER A 330 6.18 18.40 -5.61
N VAL A 331 5.94 17.11 -5.28
CA VAL A 331 6.28 15.98 -6.15
C VAL A 331 5.72 16.15 -7.56
N GLN A 332 6.59 15.97 -8.56
CA GLN A 332 6.23 16.03 -9.97
C GLN A 332 6.38 14.64 -10.58
N ALA A 333 5.26 13.98 -10.82
CA ALA A 333 5.18 12.66 -11.45
C ALA A 333 3.77 12.44 -11.96
N ASP A 334 3.60 11.46 -12.84
CA ASP A 334 2.28 11.04 -13.31
C ASP A 334 1.57 10.22 -12.22
N PHE A 335 0.33 10.60 -11.87
CA PHE A 335 -0.49 9.87 -10.92
C PHE A 335 -1.85 9.52 -11.54
N GLY A 336 -2.31 8.30 -11.32
CA GLY A 336 -3.51 7.80 -11.94
C GLY A 336 -4.75 8.64 -11.68
N GLU A 337 -4.91 9.14 -10.47
CA GLU A 337 -6.02 9.97 -10.03
C GLU A 337 -6.03 11.31 -10.78
N ASP A 338 -4.87 11.96 -10.86
CA ASP A 338 -4.75 13.27 -11.49
C ASP A 338 -4.94 13.17 -13.01
N MET A 339 -4.32 12.16 -13.64
CA MET A 339 -4.43 11.96 -15.09
C MET A 339 -5.87 11.66 -15.55
N GLN A 340 -6.69 11.13 -14.66
CA GLN A 340 -8.07 10.71 -15.00
C GLN A 340 -9.13 11.70 -14.58
N THR A 341 -8.78 12.81 -13.94
CA THR A 341 -9.73 13.86 -13.53
C THR A 341 -9.34 15.18 -14.19
N ILE A 342 -10.17 15.65 -15.11
CA ILE A 342 -9.89 16.80 -15.96
C ILE A 342 -11.09 17.75 -16.03
N TRP A 343 -10.84 19.04 -16.27
CA TRP A 343 -11.89 19.96 -16.66
C TRP A 343 -12.31 19.70 -18.11
N VAL A 344 -13.58 19.87 -18.42
CA VAL A 344 -14.09 19.76 -19.79
C VAL A 344 -13.35 20.69 -20.73
N SER A 345 -13.02 21.90 -20.29
CA SER A 345 -12.30 22.91 -21.07
C SER A 345 -10.86 22.51 -21.43
N GLU A 346 -10.25 21.59 -20.72
CA GLU A 346 -8.85 21.18 -20.96
C GLU A 346 -8.71 20.20 -22.13
N THR A 347 -9.79 19.46 -22.43
CA THR A 347 -9.69 18.31 -23.33
C THR A 347 -10.56 18.42 -24.57
N LEU A 348 -11.58 19.26 -24.53
CA LEU A 348 -12.56 19.37 -25.59
C LEU A 348 -12.50 20.75 -26.25
N PRO A 349 -12.49 20.83 -27.58
CA PRO A 349 -12.59 22.10 -28.29
C PRO A 349 -13.81 22.88 -27.85
N GLU A 350 -13.68 24.19 -27.75
CA GLU A 350 -14.79 25.10 -27.45
C GLU A 350 -15.96 24.82 -28.40
N GLY A 351 -17.16 24.67 -27.84
CA GLY A 351 -18.36 24.34 -28.58
C GLY A 351 -18.73 22.85 -28.63
N MET A 352 -17.79 21.93 -28.38
CA MET A 352 -18.13 20.51 -28.29
C MET A 352 -18.86 20.16 -26.99
N TYR A 353 -18.53 20.82 -25.89
CA TYR A 353 -19.15 20.61 -24.59
C TYR A 353 -20.41 21.44 -24.36
N THR A 354 -20.70 22.46 -25.20
CA THR A 354 -21.86 23.34 -25.06
C THR A 354 -23.21 22.71 -25.38
N LYS A 355 -23.18 21.55 -26.01
CA LYS A 355 -24.41 20.77 -26.38
C LYS A 355 -24.54 19.46 -25.63
N SER A 356 -23.77 19.26 -24.63
CA SER A 356 -23.65 17.99 -23.92
C SER A 356 -24.24 18.02 -22.52
N TRP A 357 -24.27 16.89 -21.85
CA TRP A 357 -24.81 16.69 -20.50
C TRP A 357 -24.18 17.61 -19.46
N HIS A 358 -22.86 17.75 -19.46
CA HIS A 358 -22.12 18.69 -18.62
C HIS A 358 -21.57 19.78 -19.52
N THR A 359 -22.28 20.88 -19.64
CA THR A 359 -22.03 21.89 -20.68
C THR A 359 -21.13 23.05 -20.26
N LYS A 360 -20.68 23.07 -19.01
CA LYS A 360 -19.85 24.16 -18.50
C LYS A 360 -18.37 23.80 -18.56
N PRO A 361 -17.51 24.72 -18.98
CA PRO A 361 -16.05 24.50 -19.04
C PRO A 361 -15.44 24.03 -17.71
N GLU A 362 -15.97 24.51 -16.60
CA GLU A 362 -15.57 24.16 -15.23
C GLU A 362 -16.13 22.83 -14.72
N THR A 363 -16.83 22.07 -15.55
CA THR A 363 -17.27 20.71 -15.18
C THR A 363 -16.09 19.77 -15.22
N VAL A 364 -15.88 19.02 -14.13
CA VAL A 364 -14.89 17.96 -14.09
C VAL A 364 -15.47 16.68 -14.67
N VAL A 365 -14.66 15.95 -15.44
CA VAL A 365 -15.03 14.68 -16.04
C VAL A 365 -13.91 13.65 -15.90
N TYR A 366 -14.29 12.37 -16.05
CA TYR A 366 -13.36 11.27 -16.13
C TYR A 366 -12.72 11.19 -17.52
N ALA A 367 -11.39 11.24 -17.59
CA ALA A 367 -10.64 11.25 -18.84
C ALA A 367 -10.55 9.88 -19.54
N GLY A 368 -10.92 8.79 -18.86
CA GLY A 368 -10.82 7.44 -19.40
C GLY A 368 -9.50 6.75 -19.09
N HIS A 369 -9.11 5.80 -19.94
CA HIS A 369 -7.83 5.10 -19.82
C HIS A 369 -6.71 5.93 -20.43
N VAL A 370 -6.02 6.66 -19.60
CA VAL A 370 -4.95 7.59 -19.99
C VAL A 370 -3.59 6.94 -19.77
N GLY A 371 -2.72 7.01 -20.75
CA GLY A 371 -1.32 6.58 -20.69
C GLY A 371 -0.35 7.74 -20.48
N ILE A 372 0.95 7.45 -20.61
CA ILE A 372 2.09 8.35 -20.30
C ILE A 372 1.95 9.75 -20.91
N ASN A 373 1.41 9.88 -22.11
CA ASN A 373 1.34 11.14 -22.82
C ASN A 373 -0.06 11.78 -22.76
N GLY A 374 -0.91 11.37 -21.82
CA GLY A 374 -2.29 11.81 -21.79
C GLY A 374 -3.16 11.21 -22.90
N GLU A 375 -2.61 10.34 -23.73
CA GLU A 375 -3.34 9.68 -24.80
C GLU A 375 -4.23 8.57 -24.27
N SER A 376 -5.41 8.39 -24.88
CA SER A 376 -6.25 7.25 -24.55
C SER A 376 -5.60 5.95 -25.00
N VAL A 377 -5.26 5.08 -24.05
CA VAL A 377 -4.66 3.75 -24.33
C VAL A 377 -5.65 2.76 -24.94
N LYS A 378 -6.94 3.12 -24.94
CA LYS A 378 -8.00 2.33 -25.56
C LYS A 378 -8.96 3.24 -26.34
N PRO A 379 -9.00 3.16 -27.68
CA PRO A 379 -9.94 3.93 -28.47
C PRO A 379 -11.41 3.73 -28.00
N GLY A 380 -12.13 4.82 -27.79
CA GLY A 380 -13.51 4.80 -27.30
C GLY A 380 -13.66 4.72 -25.76
N TRP A 381 -12.57 4.69 -25.00
CA TRP A 381 -12.56 4.77 -23.54
C TRP A 381 -12.16 6.16 -23.02
N GLY A 382 -12.05 7.12 -23.93
CA GLY A 382 -11.79 8.52 -23.61
C GLY A 382 -12.99 9.20 -22.99
N PRO A 383 -12.90 10.52 -22.74
CA PRO A 383 -13.93 11.22 -21.98
C PRO A 383 -15.29 11.11 -22.66
N TYR A 384 -16.31 10.71 -21.91
CA TYR A 384 -17.69 10.53 -22.39
C TYR A 384 -18.72 11.21 -21.50
N GLU A 385 -18.37 11.53 -20.26
CA GLU A 385 -19.29 12.11 -19.28
C GLU A 385 -19.78 13.52 -19.66
N HIS A 386 -19.12 14.18 -20.60
CA HIS A 386 -19.59 15.43 -21.20
C HIS A 386 -20.75 15.22 -22.19
N LEU A 387 -21.04 13.98 -22.55
CA LEU A 387 -22.14 13.64 -23.44
C LEU A 387 -23.43 13.38 -22.64
N ALA A 388 -24.60 13.50 -23.29
CA ALA A 388 -25.81 13.03 -22.66
C ALA A 388 -25.77 11.53 -22.36
N PRO A 389 -26.35 11.04 -21.24
CA PRO A 389 -26.34 9.63 -20.88
C PRO A 389 -26.78 8.66 -21.97
N SER A 390 -27.73 9.06 -22.80
CA SER A 390 -28.19 8.27 -23.96
C SER A 390 -27.12 8.07 -25.03
N ALA A 391 -26.06 8.89 -25.04
CA ALA A 391 -24.93 8.80 -25.94
C ALA A 391 -23.74 8.00 -25.33
N TRP A 392 -23.82 7.66 -24.07
CA TRP A 392 -22.80 6.81 -23.43
C TRP A 392 -22.93 5.41 -24.04
N LYS A 393 -21.85 4.97 -24.61
CA LYS A 393 -21.80 3.59 -25.09
C LYS A 393 -21.87 2.69 -23.87
N SER A 394 -22.68 1.66 -23.92
CA SER A 394 -22.76 0.55 -22.94
C SER A 394 -21.44 -0.21 -22.82
N THR A 395 -20.34 0.44 -23.17
CA THR A 395 -19.02 -0.11 -23.21
C THR A 395 -18.39 -0.02 -21.85
N LEU A 396 -17.46 -0.91 -21.62
CA LEU A 396 -16.54 -1.08 -20.52
C LEU A 396 -16.07 0.22 -19.83
N GLY A 397 -16.11 1.38 -20.50
CA GLY A 397 -15.69 2.66 -19.93
C GLY A 397 -16.43 3.08 -18.68
N GLU A 398 -17.78 3.07 -18.70
CA GLU A 398 -18.59 3.51 -17.56
C GLU A 398 -18.54 2.49 -16.42
N SER A 399 -18.77 1.21 -16.70
CA SER A 399 -18.68 0.18 -15.69
C SER A 399 -17.29 0.10 -15.09
N TYR A 400 -16.25 0.26 -15.91
CA TYR A 400 -14.87 0.25 -15.44
C TYR A 400 -14.56 1.45 -14.53
N ARG A 401 -15.01 2.63 -14.87
CA ARG A 401 -14.88 3.83 -14.05
C ARG A 401 -15.46 3.60 -12.65
N ARG A 402 -16.66 3.05 -12.60
CA ARG A 402 -17.38 2.80 -11.34
C ARG A 402 -16.77 1.65 -10.53
N CYS A 403 -16.43 0.54 -11.16
CA CYS A 403 -15.90 -0.60 -10.43
C CYS A 403 -14.43 -0.46 -10.01
N CYS A 404 -13.62 0.19 -10.85
CA CYS A 404 -12.19 -0.11 -10.86
C CYS A 404 -11.30 1.13 -10.72
N THR A 405 -11.86 2.35 -10.72
CA THR A 405 -11.11 3.61 -10.58
C THR A 405 -11.74 4.54 -9.54
N SER A 406 -12.69 5.36 -9.94
CA SER A 406 -13.20 6.52 -9.19
C SER A 406 -13.76 6.20 -7.80
N VAL A 407 -14.30 5.02 -7.61
CA VAL A 407 -14.92 4.60 -6.34
C VAL A 407 -13.90 4.62 -5.18
N SER A 408 -12.63 4.35 -5.46
CA SER A 408 -11.57 4.36 -4.43
C SER A 408 -11.08 5.76 -4.08
N TRP A 409 -11.31 6.75 -4.95
CA TRP A 409 -10.79 8.11 -4.79
C TRP A 409 -11.52 8.92 -3.73
N VAL A 410 -12.76 8.58 -3.43
CA VAL A 410 -13.57 9.30 -2.43
C VAL A 410 -12.90 9.29 -1.06
N GLY A 411 -12.40 8.14 -0.64
CA GLY A 411 -11.72 8.00 0.66
C GLY A 411 -10.39 8.76 0.71
N GLU A 412 -9.60 8.74 -0.37
CA GLU A 412 -8.36 9.52 -0.47
C GLU A 412 -8.64 11.03 -0.42
N ALA A 413 -9.64 11.48 -1.19
CA ALA A 413 -10.05 12.88 -1.20
C ALA A 413 -10.55 13.34 0.18
N LEU A 414 -11.30 12.50 0.89
CA LEU A 414 -11.76 12.78 2.24
C LEU A 414 -10.57 12.87 3.21
N ALA A 415 -9.69 11.89 3.23
CA ALA A 415 -8.53 11.89 4.10
C ALA A 415 -7.61 13.10 3.84
N ALA A 416 -7.39 13.45 2.56
CA ALA A 416 -6.60 14.63 2.20
C ALA A 416 -7.27 15.96 2.63
N ARG A 417 -8.60 16.03 2.72
CA ARG A 417 -9.30 17.20 3.24
C ARG A 417 -9.26 17.31 4.76
N LEU A 418 -9.25 16.18 5.45
CA LEU A 418 -9.23 16.13 6.91
C LEU A 418 -7.86 16.53 7.46
N ILE A 419 -6.78 16.19 6.76
CA ILE A 419 -5.41 16.51 7.20
C ILE A 419 -5.05 17.92 6.75
N PRO A 420 -4.78 18.86 7.68
CA PRO A 420 -4.51 20.26 7.35
C PRO A 420 -3.37 20.46 6.34
N GLY A 421 -3.65 21.20 5.28
CA GLY A 421 -2.70 21.54 4.20
C GLY A 421 -2.51 20.43 3.16
N MET A 422 -3.05 19.24 3.35
CA MET A 422 -2.81 18.14 2.41
C MET A 422 -3.55 18.32 1.09
N LYS A 423 -4.78 18.86 1.11
CA LYS A 423 -5.53 19.17 -0.11
C LYS A 423 -4.81 20.20 -0.99
N GLU A 424 -4.26 21.24 -0.39
CA GLU A 424 -3.53 22.30 -1.08
C GLU A 424 -2.23 21.75 -1.69
N VAL A 425 -1.53 20.94 -0.94
CA VAL A 425 -0.29 20.25 -1.36
C VAL A 425 -0.55 19.24 -2.49
N TRP A 426 -1.70 18.60 -2.50
CA TRP A 426 -2.09 17.69 -3.59
C TRP A 426 -2.06 18.39 -4.96
N ASN A 427 -2.41 19.65 -5.01
CA ASN A 427 -2.28 20.56 -6.17
C ASN A 427 -2.94 20.03 -7.45
N HIS A 428 -4.11 19.38 -7.35
CA HIS A 428 -4.94 18.98 -8.48
C HIS A 428 -6.42 19.12 -8.11
N PRO A 429 -7.02 20.30 -8.25
CA PRO A 429 -8.38 20.58 -7.81
C PRO A 429 -9.44 19.72 -8.51
N GLN A 430 -9.16 19.24 -9.74
CA GLN A 430 -10.04 18.40 -10.52
C GLN A 430 -10.34 17.07 -9.78
N PHE A 431 -9.33 16.49 -9.11
CA PHE A 431 -9.51 15.27 -8.31
C PHE A 431 -10.56 15.46 -7.22
N PHE A 432 -10.47 16.55 -6.47
CA PHE A 432 -11.42 16.85 -5.39
C PHE A 432 -12.82 17.19 -5.93
N ALA A 433 -12.89 17.96 -7.01
CA ALA A 433 -14.16 18.30 -7.66
C ALA A 433 -14.84 17.03 -8.22
N TYR A 434 -14.04 16.10 -8.74
CA TYR A 434 -14.57 14.82 -9.24
C TYR A 434 -15.10 13.94 -8.10
N ALA A 435 -14.38 13.83 -6.98
CA ALA A 435 -14.83 13.10 -5.81
C ALA A 435 -16.16 13.69 -5.26
N ASP A 436 -16.30 15.02 -5.23
CA ASP A 436 -17.53 15.69 -4.81
C ASP A 436 -18.68 15.36 -5.77
N ARG A 437 -18.46 15.45 -7.07
CA ARG A 437 -19.45 15.09 -8.06
C ARG A 437 -19.88 13.63 -7.95
N TRP A 438 -18.91 12.72 -7.74
CA TRP A 438 -19.17 11.31 -7.52
C TRP A 438 -20.10 11.06 -6.34
N MET A 439 -19.87 11.75 -5.21
CA MET A 439 -20.66 11.59 -3.99
C MET A 439 -22.09 12.14 -4.11
N PHE A 440 -22.32 13.15 -4.95
CA PHE A 440 -23.60 13.85 -5.05
C PHE A 440 -24.32 13.66 -6.38
N SER A 441 -23.85 12.75 -7.23
CA SER A 441 -24.54 12.47 -8.50
C SER A 441 -25.83 11.66 -8.25
N PRO A 442 -26.98 12.12 -8.74
CA PRO A 442 -28.26 11.43 -8.54
C PRO A 442 -28.43 10.16 -9.41
N ASP A 443 -27.52 9.92 -10.36
CA ASP A 443 -27.69 8.88 -11.39
C ASP A 443 -27.19 7.48 -10.96
N GLU A 444 -26.70 7.34 -9.75
CA GLU A 444 -25.94 6.18 -9.29
C GLU A 444 -26.71 4.87 -9.03
N PRO A 445 -27.95 4.83 -8.51
CA PRO A 445 -28.64 3.57 -8.25
C PRO A 445 -28.90 2.75 -9.53
N GLN A 446 -29.19 3.43 -10.64
CA GLN A 446 -29.42 2.76 -11.92
C GLN A 446 -28.13 2.20 -12.53
N ASP A 447 -27.01 2.84 -12.26
CA ASP A 447 -25.72 2.47 -12.79
C ASP A 447 -25.09 1.27 -12.07
N LEU A 448 -25.32 1.11 -10.77
CA LEU A 448 -24.89 -0.08 -10.02
C LEU A 448 -25.56 -1.35 -10.56
N GLU A 449 -26.83 -1.29 -10.90
CA GLU A 449 -27.54 -2.40 -11.53
C GLU A 449 -27.01 -2.67 -12.95
N ALA A 450 -26.69 -1.64 -13.70
CA ALA A 450 -26.07 -1.79 -15.03
C ALA A 450 -24.67 -2.44 -14.94
N ILE A 451 -23.88 -2.11 -13.91
CA ILE A 451 -22.60 -2.76 -13.65
C ILE A 451 -22.79 -4.23 -13.31
N ARG A 452 -23.73 -4.55 -12.43
CA ARG A 452 -24.07 -5.93 -12.06
C ARG A 452 -24.43 -6.77 -13.30
N ILE A 453 -25.25 -6.21 -14.16
CA ILE A 453 -25.69 -6.88 -15.40
C ILE A 453 -24.52 -7.04 -16.38
N ALA A 454 -23.70 -6.00 -16.56
CA ALA A 454 -22.62 -6.00 -17.55
C ALA A 454 -21.44 -6.86 -17.17
N THR A 455 -21.16 -7.01 -15.87
CA THR A 455 -19.98 -7.72 -15.37
C THR A 455 -20.30 -9.12 -14.85
N GLY A 456 -21.57 -9.46 -14.66
CA GLY A 456 -21.97 -10.69 -13.96
C GLY A 456 -21.55 -10.73 -12.48
N MET A 457 -21.00 -9.64 -11.97
CA MET A 457 -20.60 -9.54 -10.56
C MET A 457 -21.84 -9.32 -9.71
N THR A 458 -22.04 -10.18 -8.74
CA THR A 458 -22.92 -9.89 -7.62
C THR A 458 -22.20 -8.81 -6.81
N ILE A 459 -22.69 -7.57 -6.85
CA ILE A 459 -22.25 -6.54 -5.92
C ILE A 459 -22.91 -6.92 -4.60
N ASP A 460 -22.20 -7.70 -3.81
CA ASP A 460 -22.60 -8.01 -2.45
C ASP A 460 -22.37 -6.74 -1.61
N SER A 461 -23.36 -6.37 -0.79
CA SER A 461 -23.25 -5.28 0.16
C SER A 461 -22.04 -5.44 1.10
N ASP A 462 -21.53 -6.66 1.25
CA ASP A 462 -20.35 -6.98 2.04
C ASP A 462 -19.03 -6.58 1.34
N PHE A 463 -19.06 -6.32 0.03
CA PHE A 463 -17.88 -5.89 -0.74
C PHE A 463 -17.57 -4.39 -0.60
N PHE A 464 -18.55 -3.60 -0.18
CA PHE A 464 -18.41 -2.17 0.09
C PHE A 464 -18.96 -1.85 1.49
N PRO A 465 -18.26 -2.26 2.56
CA PRO A 465 -18.68 -1.89 3.89
C PRO A 465 -18.57 -0.36 4.04
N GLY A 466 -19.66 0.33 3.88
CA GLY A 466 -19.76 1.79 4.07
C GLY A 466 -20.35 2.60 2.91
N THR A 467 -20.74 1.98 1.79
CA THR A 467 -21.38 2.70 0.67
C THR A 467 -22.89 2.78 0.78
N VAL A 468 -23.51 2.16 1.74
CA VAL A 468 -24.91 2.43 2.07
C VAL A 468 -24.94 3.53 3.12
N MET A 469 -24.95 4.78 2.69
CA MET A 469 -25.49 5.86 3.53
C MET A 469 -27.01 5.63 3.62
N GLU A 470 -27.46 5.04 4.71
CA GLU A 470 -28.85 5.22 5.10
C GLU A 470 -29.05 6.73 5.30
N ASN A 471 -29.82 7.33 4.41
CA ASN A 471 -30.28 8.69 4.60
C ASN A 471 -31.01 8.76 5.96
N PRO A 472 -30.77 9.81 6.75
CA PRO A 472 -31.44 10.01 8.02
C PRO A 472 -32.95 10.25 7.86
#